data_1f67587bc6ac4359d7b1d95cf0e9fb25
#
_entry.id   1f67587bc6ac4359d7b1d95cf0e9fb25
#
_cell.length_a   1.000
_cell.length_b   1.000
_cell.length_c   1.000
_cell.angle_alpha   90.00
_cell.angle_beta   90.00
_cell.angle_gamma   90.00
#
_symmetry.space_group_name_H-M   'P 1'
#
loop_
_entity.id
_entity.type
_entity.pdbx_description
1 polymer ?
#
loop_
_entity_poly.entity_id
_entity_poly.type
_entity_poly.pdbx_seq_one_letter_code
_entity_poly.pdbx_strand_id
1 'polypeptide(L)'
;MNNIEKKTSRNEIPEIDLPWSNLPSIFEHVKSNIDEDGRLQLNHLPCDEKTYKEGTLRLERGFSDGMAFHFGEEDSNNKNVSKLVDLLINISETNSISTKVELYNYIQNITLGPIFVFIMDSLMEHDIKVDLYLYDFAKWLAFESPSTSSVKLGISLLAIIIDDDEDIEQELNRKLFTLGKYDDFTLYVGYAICS
;
A
#
# COMPACT_ATOMS: atom_id res chain seq x y z
N MET A 1 13.87 8.17 60.91
CA MET A 1 14.16 7.31 59.74
C MET A 1 12.97 7.41 58.79
N ASN A 2 13.02 8.31 57.86
CA ASN A 2 11.94 8.54 56.89
C ASN A 2 12.28 7.84 55.58
N ASN A 3 11.55 6.78 55.28
CA ASN A 3 11.58 6.13 53.96
C ASN A 3 10.80 7.01 52.96
N ILE A 4 11.53 7.66 52.07
CA ILE A 4 10.97 8.30 50.88
C ILE A 4 10.91 7.25 49.78
N GLU A 5 9.72 6.68 49.58
CA GLU A 5 9.45 5.86 48.41
C GLU A 5 9.50 6.75 47.14
N LYS A 6 10.52 6.53 46.32
CA LYS A 6 10.57 7.08 44.96
C LYS A 6 9.52 6.37 44.10
N LYS A 7 8.37 7.00 43.92
CA LYS A 7 7.45 6.66 42.82
C LYS A 7 8.13 7.00 41.49
N THR A 8 8.70 6.00 40.82
CA THR A 8 9.14 6.11 39.44
C THR A 8 7.87 6.12 38.56
N SER A 9 7.42 7.31 38.18
CA SER A 9 6.41 7.49 37.16
C SER A 9 7.00 6.94 35.85
N ARG A 10 6.61 5.74 35.45
CA ARG A 10 6.76 5.31 34.05
C ARG A 10 5.87 6.23 33.23
N ASN A 11 6.47 7.08 32.40
CA ASN A 11 5.77 7.75 31.31
C ASN A 11 5.27 6.65 30.38
N GLU A 12 4.03 6.26 30.56
CA GLU A 12 3.30 5.47 29.58
C GLU A 12 3.18 6.37 28.33
N ILE A 13 3.95 6.03 27.31
CA ILE A 13 3.76 6.60 25.97
C ILE A 13 2.33 6.21 25.59
N PRO A 14 1.43 7.16 25.26
CA PRO A 14 0.08 6.82 24.90
C PRO A 14 0.14 5.86 23.70
N GLU A 15 -0.51 4.72 23.86
CA GLU A 15 -0.68 3.74 22.78
C GLU A 15 -1.47 4.43 21.67
N ILE A 16 -0.81 4.82 20.58
CA ILE A 16 -1.47 5.46 19.45
C ILE A 16 -2.31 4.38 18.80
N ASP A 17 -3.62 4.48 18.90
CA ASP A 17 -4.54 3.61 18.18
C ASP A 17 -4.45 3.90 16.67
N LEU A 18 -3.69 3.08 15.98
CA LEU A 18 -3.46 3.24 14.54
C LEU A 18 -4.65 2.66 13.76
N PRO A 19 -5.09 3.30 12.67
CA PRO A 19 -6.29 2.90 11.93
C PRO A 19 -6.21 1.49 11.31
N TRP A 20 -5.02 0.90 11.30
CA TRP A 20 -4.77 -0.46 10.82
C TRP A 20 -4.50 -1.47 11.93
N SER A 21 -4.51 -1.03 13.21
CA SER A 21 -4.27 -1.94 14.34
C SER A 21 -5.33 -3.04 14.41
N ASN A 22 -4.89 -4.26 14.67
CA ASN A 22 -5.76 -5.43 14.85
C ASN A 22 -6.53 -5.90 13.60
N LEU A 23 -6.22 -5.39 12.42
CA LEU A 23 -6.79 -5.87 11.16
C LEU A 23 -5.82 -6.85 10.48
N PRO A 24 -6.32 -7.94 9.85
CA PRO A 24 -5.48 -8.90 9.16
C PRO A 24 -4.85 -8.30 7.90
N SER A 25 -3.58 -8.64 7.64
CA SER A 25 -2.90 -8.29 6.40
C SER A 25 -3.58 -8.95 5.19
N ILE A 26 -3.78 -8.18 4.11
CA ILE A 26 -4.27 -8.71 2.84
C ILE A 26 -3.29 -9.75 2.27
N PHE A 27 -1.98 -9.49 2.35
CA PHE A 27 -0.97 -10.41 1.86
C PHE A 27 -1.06 -11.79 2.55
N GLU A 28 -1.12 -11.83 3.89
CA GLU A 28 -1.24 -13.09 4.62
C GLU A 28 -2.58 -13.78 4.33
N HIS A 29 -3.65 -13.01 4.11
CA HIS A 29 -4.93 -13.57 3.70
C HIS A 29 -4.87 -14.21 2.30
N VAL A 30 -4.27 -13.54 1.31
CA VAL A 30 -4.07 -14.10 -0.03
C VAL A 30 -3.20 -15.35 0.04
N LYS A 31 -2.04 -15.26 0.72
CA LYS A 31 -1.07 -16.35 0.87
C LYS A 31 -1.67 -17.60 1.50
N SER A 32 -2.48 -17.44 2.55
CA SER A 32 -3.12 -18.57 3.26
C SER A 32 -4.23 -19.26 2.47
N ASN A 33 -4.68 -18.66 1.37
CA ASN A 33 -5.70 -19.21 0.49
C ASN A 33 -5.14 -19.72 -0.86
N ILE A 34 -3.84 -19.93 -0.95
CA ILE A 34 -3.20 -20.60 -2.10
C ILE A 34 -3.08 -22.09 -1.77
N ASP A 35 -3.59 -22.95 -2.67
CA ASP A 35 -3.53 -24.39 -2.51
C ASP A 35 -2.15 -24.98 -2.86
N GLU A 36 -2.00 -26.30 -2.69
CA GLU A 36 -0.75 -27.03 -2.98
C GLU A 36 -0.34 -26.95 -4.48
N ASP A 37 -1.30 -26.75 -5.39
CA ASP A 37 -1.06 -26.55 -6.82
C ASP A 37 -0.69 -25.10 -7.15
N GLY A 38 -0.62 -24.23 -6.17
CA GLY A 38 -0.31 -22.81 -6.32
C GLY A 38 -1.47 -21.96 -6.85
N ARG A 39 -2.70 -22.46 -6.80
CA ARG A 39 -3.90 -21.76 -7.25
C ARG A 39 -4.56 -21.03 -6.10
N LEU A 40 -5.01 -19.81 -6.35
CA LEU A 40 -5.75 -19.03 -5.37
C LEU A 40 -7.19 -19.54 -5.25
N GLN A 41 -7.58 -19.88 -4.02
CA GLN A 41 -8.93 -20.35 -3.64
C GLN A 41 -9.72 -19.24 -2.93
N LEU A 42 -9.62 -18.01 -3.42
CA LEU A 42 -10.18 -16.83 -2.77
C LEU A 42 -11.06 -16.03 -3.72
N ASN A 43 -12.31 -15.78 -3.29
CA ASN A 43 -13.25 -14.96 -4.05
C ASN A 43 -13.39 -13.52 -3.51
N HIS A 44 -13.04 -13.28 -2.25
CA HIS A 44 -13.24 -11.99 -1.58
C HIS A 44 -12.11 -11.70 -0.60
N LEU A 45 -11.72 -10.41 -0.51
CA LEU A 45 -10.85 -9.93 0.55
C LEU A 45 -11.67 -9.55 1.79
N PRO A 46 -11.07 -9.55 2.99
CA PRO A 46 -11.76 -9.16 4.22
C PRO A 46 -12.32 -7.73 4.20
N CYS A 47 -11.74 -6.86 3.37
CA CYS A 47 -12.15 -5.47 3.20
C CYS A 47 -13.20 -5.23 2.09
N ASP A 48 -13.61 -6.28 1.36
CA ASP A 48 -14.52 -6.19 0.22
C ASP A 48 -16.01 -6.06 0.60
N GLU A 49 -16.35 -5.80 1.84
CA GLU A 49 -17.75 -5.65 2.33
C GLU A 49 -18.51 -4.45 1.73
N LYS A 50 -18.09 -3.92 0.59
CA LYS A 50 -18.91 -2.98 -0.17
C LYS A 50 -20.14 -3.74 -0.68
N THR A 51 -21.24 -3.58 0.04
CA THR A 51 -22.59 -3.98 -0.40
C THR A 51 -22.88 -3.33 -1.75
N TYR A 52 -22.76 -4.10 -2.82
CA TYR A 52 -23.16 -3.65 -4.14
C TYR A 52 -24.67 -3.47 -4.14
N LYS A 53 -25.14 -2.29 -4.58
CA LYS A 53 -26.57 -2.07 -4.76
C LYS A 53 -27.12 -3.04 -5.81
N GLU A 54 -28.23 -3.67 -5.51
CA GLU A 54 -28.93 -4.55 -6.45
C GLU A 54 -29.19 -3.80 -7.78
N GLY A 55 -28.82 -4.42 -8.90
CA GLY A 55 -28.95 -3.81 -10.23
C GLY A 55 -27.72 -3.04 -10.75
N THR A 56 -26.62 -2.97 -10.01
CA THR A 56 -25.36 -2.43 -10.55
C THR A 56 -24.62 -3.47 -11.39
N LEU A 57 -24.09 -3.03 -12.54
CA LEU A 57 -23.20 -3.87 -13.35
C LEU A 57 -21.90 -4.13 -12.55
N ARG A 58 -21.62 -5.40 -12.29
CA ARG A 58 -20.40 -5.81 -11.63
C ARG A 58 -19.34 -6.08 -12.70
N LEU A 59 -18.31 -5.25 -12.76
CA LEU A 59 -17.14 -5.50 -13.57
C LEU A 59 -16.22 -6.51 -12.84
N GLU A 60 -15.47 -7.27 -13.60
CA GLU A 60 -14.44 -8.15 -13.03
C GLU A 60 -13.39 -7.33 -12.26
N ARG A 61 -12.78 -7.97 -11.26
CA ARG A 61 -11.77 -7.34 -10.41
C ARG A 61 -10.59 -6.89 -11.27
N GLY A 62 -9.97 -5.79 -10.89
CA GLY A 62 -8.87 -5.20 -11.64
C GLY A 62 -9.25 -4.56 -12.99
N PHE A 63 -10.44 -4.86 -13.54
CA PHE A 63 -10.88 -4.33 -14.82
C PHE A 63 -11.00 -2.79 -14.81
N SER A 64 -11.58 -2.24 -13.74
CA SER A 64 -11.73 -0.78 -13.62
C SER A 64 -10.39 -0.07 -13.57
N ASP A 65 -9.40 -0.63 -12.86
CA ASP A 65 -8.05 -0.07 -12.79
C ASP A 65 -7.34 -0.20 -14.14
N GLY A 66 -7.47 -1.35 -14.82
CA GLY A 66 -6.92 -1.56 -16.16
C GLY A 66 -7.49 -0.60 -17.19
N MET A 67 -8.80 -0.37 -17.17
CA MET A 67 -9.45 0.62 -18.03
C MET A 67 -8.97 2.05 -17.71
N ALA A 68 -8.87 2.40 -16.44
CA ALA A 68 -8.40 3.70 -16.02
C ALA A 68 -6.93 3.93 -16.38
N PHE A 69 -6.10 2.91 -16.28
CA PHE A 69 -4.70 2.95 -16.68
C PHE A 69 -4.52 3.20 -18.18
N HIS A 70 -5.33 2.55 -19.03
CA HIS A 70 -5.18 2.66 -20.48
C HIS A 70 -5.97 3.82 -21.12
N PHE A 71 -7.07 4.23 -20.53
CA PHE A 71 -8.01 5.17 -21.11
C PHE A 71 -8.35 6.34 -20.18
N GLY A 72 -7.70 6.43 -19.02
CA GLY A 72 -7.88 7.55 -18.10
C GLY A 72 -7.46 8.86 -18.78
N GLU A 73 -8.23 9.93 -18.56
CA GLU A 73 -7.87 11.25 -19.03
C GLU A 73 -6.60 11.74 -18.31
N GLU A 74 -5.67 12.31 -19.08
CA GLU A 74 -4.46 12.95 -18.55
C GLU A 74 -4.84 14.19 -17.73
N ASP A 75 -4.96 14.06 -16.44
CA ASP A 75 -5.07 15.20 -15.53
C ASP A 75 -3.86 15.24 -14.58
N SER A 76 -2.74 15.71 -15.13
CA SER A 76 -1.50 15.94 -14.38
C SER A 76 -1.65 17.00 -13.27
N ASN A 77 -2.72 17.81 -13.31
CA ASN A 77 -3.07 18.79 -12.27
C ASN A 77 -4.02 18.21 -11.22
N ASN A 78 -4.17 16.90 -11.17
CA ASN A 78 -5.05 16.26 -10.20
C ASN A 78 -4.56 16.53 -8.77
N LYS A 79 -5.38 17.23 -7.98
CA LYS A 79 -5.07 17.56 -6.57
C LYS A 79 -4.74 16.32 -5.72
N ASN A 80 -5.25 15.16 -6.10
CA ASN A 80 -4.93 13.92 -5.41
C ASN A 80 -3.50 13.48 -5.66
N VAL A 81 -2.98 13.65 -6.89
CA VAL A 81 -1.57 13.37 -7.22
C VAL A 81 -0.65 14.24 -6.37
N SER A 82 -0.81 15.57 -6.46
CA SER A 82 0.04 16.50 -5.70
C SER A 82 0.02 16.21 -4.20
N LYS A 83 -1.18 15.99 -3.63
CA LYS A 83 -1.27 15.70 -2.20
C LYS A 83 -0.60 14.37 -1.82
N LEU A 84 -0.75 13.32 -2.62
CA LEU A 84 -0.10 12.04 -2.33
C LEU A 84 1.43 12.15 -2.44
N VAL A 85 1.93 12.84 -3.46
CA VAL A 85 3.36 13.09 -3.64
C VAL A 85 3.92 13.87 -2.46
N ASP A 86 3.27 14.95 -2.03
CA ASP A 86 3.70 15.74 -0.85
C ASP A 86 3.76 14.88 0.42
N LEU A 87 2.77 14.00 0.64
CA LEU A 87 2.75 13.10 1.79
C LEU A 87 3.89 12.07 1.72
N LEU A 88 4.16 11.52 0.54
CA LEU A 88 5.23 10.53 0.34
C LEU A 88 6.62 11.18 0.52
N ILE A 89 6.83 12.39 0.00
CA ILE A 89 8.05 13.17 0.23
C ILE A 89 8.25 13.42 1.73
N ASN A 90 7.20 13.87 2.43
CA ASN A 90 7.30 14.12 3.86
C ASN A 90 7.61 12.84 4.66
N ILE A 91 7.07 11.69 4.26
CA ILE A 91 7.37 10.39 4.89
C ILE A 91 8.85 10.05 4.67
N SER A 92 9.38 10.23 3.47
CA SER A 92 10.77 9.94 3.16
C SER A 92 11.73 10.81 3.98
N GLU A 93 11.41 12.08 4.17
CA GLU A 93 12.26 13.02 4.91
C GLU A 93 12.19 12.87 6.43
N THR A 94 11.00 12.55 6.98
CA THR A 94 10.75 12.68 8.43
C THR A 94 10.40 11.38 9.14
N ASN A 95 10.02 10.33 8.40
CA ASN A 95 9.46 9.09 8.94
C ASN A 95 8.25 9.31 9.87
N SER A 96 7.51 10.38 9.68
CA SER A 96 6.43 10.82 10.57
C SER A 96 5.27 9.83 10.60
N ILE A 97 4.94 9.31 11.77
CA ILE A 97 3.78 8.42 11.96
C ILE A 97 2.46 9.14 11.67
N SER A 98 2.35 10.42 12.01
CA SER A 98 1.15 11.21 11.71
C SER A 98 0.93 11.38 10.21
N THR A 99 2.00 11.58 9.43
CA THR A 99 1.93 11.65 7.96
C THR A 99 1.56 10.29 7.35
N LYS A 100 2.09 9.18 7.88
CA LYS A 100 1.71 7.82 7.47
C LYS A 100 0.22 7.55 7.72
N VAL A 101 -0.31 7.97 8.87
CA VAL A 101 -1.75 7.86 9.19
C VAL A 101 -2.58 8.74 8.27
N GLU A 102 -2.15 9.97 7.98
CA GLU A 102 -2.85 10.85 7.05
C GLU A 102 -2.91 10.24 5.65
N LEU A 103 -1.78 9.75 5.13
CA LEU A 103 -1.72 9.09 3.82
C LEU A 103 -2.63 7.87 3.80
N TYR A 104 -2.54 7.00 4.80
CA TYR A 104 -3.38 5.81 4.89
C TYR A 104 -4.88 6.15 4.82
N ASN A 105 -5.34 7.10 5.62
CA ASN A 105 -6.73 7.53 5.63
C ASN A 105 -7.13 8.21 4.31
N TYR A 106 -6.23 8.97 3.70
CA TYR A 106 -6.50 9.67 2.46
C TYR A 106 -6.71 8.70 1.30
N ILE A 107 -5.85 7.70 1.17
CA ILE A 107 -5.89 6.76 0.06
C ILE A 107 -7.13 5.85 0.07
N GLN A 108 -7.80 5.68 1.24
CA GLN A 108 -9.05 4.93 1.31
C GLN A 108 -10.21 5.62 0.56
N ASN A 109 -10.10 6.93 0.32
CA ASN A 109 -11.17 7.76 -0.23
C ASN A 109 -10.95 8.13 -1.70
N ILE A 110 -9.90 7.62 -2.33
CA ILE A 110 -9.58 7.91 -3.74
C ILE A 110 -9.48 6.61 -4.55
N THR A 111 -9.68 6.73 -5.86
CA THR A 111 -9.42 5.65 -6.81
C THR A 111 -8.00 5.78 -7.33
N LEU A 112 -7.14 4.81 -7.06
CA LEU A 112 -5.72 4.88 -7.38
C LEU A 112 -5.45 4.67 -8.88
N GLY A 113 -6.15 3.74 -9.53
CA GLY A 113 -5.91 3.35 -10.92
C GLY A 113 -5.72 4.52 -11.90
N PRO A 114 -6.61 5.54 -11.91
CA PRO A 114 -6.47 6.67 -12.85
C PRO A 114 -5.25 7.56 -12.60
N ILE A 115 -4.70 7.56 -11.40
CA ILE A 115 -3.69 8.54 -10.98
C ILE A 115 -2.34 7.93 -10.63
N PHE A 116 -2.23 6.60 -10.61
CA PHE A 116 -1.01 5.97 -10.10
C PHE A 116 0.22 6.26 -10.97
N VAL A 117 0.07 6.28 -12.30
CA VAL A 117 1.18 6.60 -13.22
C VAL A 117 1.70 8.01 -12.96
N PHE A 118 0.80 8.99 -12.80
CA PHE A 118 1.18 10.37 -12.51
C PHE A 118 1.88 10.52 -11.15
N ILE A 119 1.49 9.69 -10.16
CA ILE A 119 2.20 9.66 -8.88
C ILE A 119 3.62 9.14 -9.10
N MET A 120 3.79 8.03 -9.85
CA MET A 120 5.11 7.45 -10.12
C MET A 120 5.99 8.43 -10.90
N ASP A 121 5.48 9.04 -11.97
CA ASP A 121 6.21 10.04 -12.75
C ASP A 121 6.63 11.24 -11.90
N SER A 122 5.71 11.76 -11.08
CA SER A 122 6.01 12.88 -10.18
C SER A 122 7.07 12.53 -9.14
N LEU A 123 7.05 11.30 -8.59
CA LEU A 123 8.06 10.84 -7.65
C LEU A 123 9.44 10.73 -8.30
N MET A 124 9.50 10.23 -9.54
CA MET A 124 10.75 10.14 -10.31
C MET A 124 11.29 11.54 -10.68
N GLU A 125 10.43 12.47 -11.07
CA GLU A 125 10.83 13.85 -11.38
C GLU A 125 11.41 14.61 -10.17
N HIS A 126 10.92 14.32 -8.97
CA HIS A 126 11.41 14.97 -7.75
C HIS A 126 12.73 14.40 -7.24
N ASP A 127 13.34 13.43 -7.97
CA ASP A 127 14.58 12.75 -7.53
C ASP A 127 14.49 12.34 -6.03
N ILE A 128 13.33 11.80 -5.65
CA ILE A 128 13.11 11.41 -4.26
C ILE A 128 14.14 10.35 -3.97
N LYS A 129 15.06 10.71 -3.09
CA LYS A 129 15.98 9.72 -2.54
C LYS A 129 15.12 8.66 -1.89
N VAL A 130 15.08 7.51 -2.55
CA VAL A 130 14.48 6.32 -1.96
C VAL A 130 15.33 6.00 -0.75
N ASP A 131 14.94 6.57 0.38
CA ASP A 131 15.57 6.29 1.63
C ASP A 131 14.90 5.08 2.28
N LEU A 132 15.57 4.56 3.29
CA LEU A 132 15.11 3.43 4.06
C LEU A 132 13.66 3.61 4.60
N TYR A 133 13.25 4.85 4.90
CA TYR A 133 11.93 5.12 5.49
C TYR A 133 10.80 4.93 4.48
N LEU A 134 10.99 5.38 3.24
CA LEU A 134 9.99 5.19 2.20
C LEU A 134 9.92 3.73 1.75
N TYR A 135 11.08 3.06 1.66
CA TYR A 135 11.15 1.63 1.35
C TYR A 135 10.46 0.77 2.40
N ASP A 136 10.78 0.96 3.67
CA ASP A 136 10.12 0.23 4.76
C ASP A 136 8.62 0.49 4.80
N PHE A 137 8.20 1.72 4.53
CA PHE A 137 6.79 2.05 4.47
C PHE A 137 6.09 1.44 3.25
N ALA A 138 6.73 1.41 2.09
CA ALA A 138 6.20 0.74 0.89
C ALA A 138 6.03 -0.78 1.12
N LYS A 139 7.01 -1.43 1.76
CA LYS A 139 6.92 -2.84 2.17
C LYS A 139 5.76 -3.06 3.14
N TRP A 140 5.62 -2.18 4.13
CA TRP A 140 4.51 -2.26 5.07
C TRP A 140 3.16 -2.12 4.35
N LEU A 141 3.01 -1.13 3.47
CA LEU A 141 1.80 -0.93 2.67
C LEU A 141 1.46 -2.17 1.83
N ALA A 142 2.44 -2.77 1.17
CA ALA A 142 2.24 -3.91 0.28
C ALA A 142 1.92 -5.21 1.04
N PHE A 143 2.59 -5.48 2.18
CA PHE A 143 2.56 -6.81 2.79
C PHE A 143 1.91 -6.88 4.17
N GLU A 144 1.77 -5.76 4.86
CA GLU A 144 1.21 -5.73 6.22
C GLU A 144 -0.14 -5.01 6.29
N SER A 145 -0.48 -4.22 5.26
CA SER A 145 -1.70 -3.42 5.27
C SER A 145 -2.96 -4.27 5.10
N PRO A 146 -4.04 -3.92 5.83
CA PRO A 146 -5.36 -4.52 5.68
C PRO A 146 -6.21 -3.88 4.57
N SER A 147 -5.68 -2.92 3.81
CA SER A 147 -6.42 -2.12 2.83
C SER A 147 -5.96 -2.36 1.41
N THR A 148 -6.89 -2.64 0.50
CA THR A 148 -6.63 -2.85 -0.94
C THR A 148 -5.94 -1.64 -1.59
N SER A 149 -6.41 -0.41 -1.30
CA SER A 149 -5.79 0.81 -1.86
C SER A 149 -4.35 1.00 -1.37
N SER A 150 -4.09 0.67 -0.10
CA SER A 150 -2.74 0.74 0.47
C SER A 150 -1.82 -0.30 -0.16
N VAL A 151 -2.30 -1.53 -0.36
CA VAL A 151 -1.51 -2.59 -1.01
C VAL A 151 -1.15 -2.18 -2.45
N LYS A 152 -2.10 -1.66 -3.22
CA LYS A 152 -1.85 -1.16 -4.58
C LYS A 152 -0.77 -0.06 -4.59
N LEU A 153 -0.86 0.93 -3.70
CA LEU A 153 0.16 1.98 -3.58
C LEU A 153 1.52 1.39 -3.17
N GLY A 154 1.54 0.48 -2.20
CA GLY A 154 2.77 -0.17 -1.74
C GLY A 154 3.48 -0.92 -2.87
N ILE A 155 2.75 -1.73 -3.65
CA ILE A 155 3.29 -2.43 -4.83
C ILE A 155 3.87 -1.41 -5.83
N SER A 156 3.14 -0.33 -6.11
CA SER A 156 3.57 0.71 -7.07
C SER A 156 4.85 1.42 -6.61
N LEU A 157 4.95 1.73 -5.32
CA LEU A 157 6.17 2.34 -4.76
C LEU A 157 7.37 1.40 -4.85
N LEU A 158 7.17 0.11 -4.59
CA LEU A 158 8.24 -0.89 -4.71
C LEU A 158 8.76 -1.03 -6.14
N ALA A 159 7.95 -0.68 -7.15
CA ALA A 159 8.37 -0.69 -8.56
C ALA A 159 9.46 0.35 -8.89
N ILE A 160 9.48 1.48 -8.18
CA ILE A 160 10.46 2.55 -8.41
C ILE A 160 11.65 2.51 -7.43
N ILE A 161 11.55 1.61 -6.42
CA ILE A 161 12.58 1.44 -5.41
C ILE A 161 13.42 0.23 -5.81
N ILE A 162 14.50 0.49 -6.52
CA ILE A 162 15.45 -0.56 -6.92
C ILE A 162 16.34 -0.87 -5.72
N ASP A 163 16.39 -2.16 -5.34
CA ASP A 163 17.39 -2.66 -4.39
C ASP A 163 18.48 -3.36 -5.19
N ASP A 164 19.74 -3.01 -4.95
CA ASP A 164 20.91 -3.61 -5.63
C ASP A 164 21.25 -5.02 -5.07
N ASP A 165 20.53 -5.49 -4.03
CA ASP A 165 20.73 -6.80 -3.42
C ASP A 165 19.83 -7.85 -4.07
N GLU A 166 20.42 -8.77 -4.84
CA GLU A 166 19.70 -9.82 -5.59
C GLU A 166 18.88 -10.75 -4.67
N ASP A 167 19.31 -11.02 -3.45
CA ASP A 167 18.58 -11.89 -2.52
C ASP A 167 17.32 -11.19 -1.99
N ILE A 168 17.42 -9.90 -1.71
CA ILE A 168 16.28 -9.06 -1.29
C ILE A 168 15.29 -8.94 -2.44
N GLU A 169 15.76 -8.70 -3.65
CA GLU A 169 14.92 -8.61 -4.85
C GLU A 169 14.16 -9.93 -5.10
N GLN A 170 14.81 -11.07 -4.98
CA GLN A 170 14.17 -12.38 -5.18
C GLN A 170 13.08 -12.65 -4.14
N GLU A 171 13.29 -12.28 -2.88
CA GLU A 171 12.26 -12.42 -1.83
C GLU A 171 11.08 -11.49 -2.10
N LEU A 172 11.38 -10.24 -2.47
CA LEU A 172 10.37 -9.24 -2.83
C LEU A 172 9.49 -9.73 -3.98
N ASN A 173 10.11 -10.16 -5.07
CA ASN A 173 9.43 -10.68 -6.26
C ASN A 173 8.54 -11.87 -5.93
N ARG A 174 8.97 -12.82 -5.08
CA ARG A 174 8.11 -13.93 -4.62
C ARG A 174 6.86 -13.45 -3.90
N LYS A 175 6.98 -12.43 -3.04
CA LYS A 175 5.84 -11.85 -2.33
C LYS A 175 4.90 -11.10 -3.28
N LEU A 176 5.46 -10.35 -4.22
CA LEU A 176 4.68 -9.66 -5.26
C LEU A 176 3.92 -10.64 -6.14
N PHE A 177 4.55 -11.73 -6.59
CA PHE A 177 3.86 -12.80 -7.35
C PHE A 177 2.73 -13.45 -6.54
N THR A 178 2.85 -13.54 -5.22
CA THR A 178 1.77 -14.02 -4.36
C THR A 178 0.57 -13.09 -4.41
N LEU A 179 0.78 -11.78 -4.28
CA LEU A 179 -0.28 -10.76 -4.43
C LEU A 179 -0.89 -10.75 -5.83
N GLY A 180 -0.06 -10.89 -6.87
CA GLY A 180 -0.49 -10.90 -8.28
C GLY A 180 -1.43 -12.04 -8.66
N LYS A 181 -1.60 -13.05 -7.79
CA LYS A 181 -2.61 -14.10 -7.96
C LYS A 181 -4.04 -13.59 -7.72
N TYR A 182 -4.22 -12.44 -7.07
CA TYR A 182 -5.49 -11.80 -6.88
C TYR A 182 -5.67 -10.67 -7.89
N ASP A 183 -6.73 -10.72 -8.69
CA ASP A 183 -6.92 -9.91 -9.89
C ASP A 183 -6.79 -8.41 -9.67
N ASP A 184 -7.22 -7.89 -8.51
CA ASP A 184 -7.10 -6.46 -8.17
C ASP A 184 -5.65 -5.97 -8.08
N PHE A 185 -4.67 -6.88 -7.89
CA PHE A 185 -3.25 -6.53 -7.77
C PHE A 185 -2.43 -6.88 -9.00
N THR A 186 -2.97 -7.68 -9.93
CA THR A 186 -2.24 -8.19 -11.10
C THR A 186 -1.61 -7.08 -11.94
N LEU A 187 -2.36 -6.00 -12.20
CA LEU A 187 -1.86 -4.83 -12.95
C LEU A 187 -0.64 -4.19 -12.27
N TYR A 188 -0.74 -3.93 -10.97
CA TYR A 188 0.30 -3.26 -10.19
C TYR A 188 1.54 -4.14 -10.04
N VAL A 189 1.35 -5.44 -9.82
CA VAL A 189 2.45 -6.41 -9.75
C VAL A 189 3.14 -6.55 -11.11
N GLY A 190 2.36 -6.60 -12.22
CA GLY A 190 2.92 -6.60 -13.56
C GLY A 190 3.79 -5.36 -13.83
N TYR A 191 3.32 -4.18 -13.43
CA TYR A 191 4.10 -2.96 -13.52
C TYR A 191 5.40 -3.05 -12.69
N ALA A 192 5.31 -3.50 -11.43
CA ALA A 192 6.45 -3.56 -10.52
C ALA A 192 7.55 -4.56 -10.93
N ILE A 193 7.21 -5.62 -11.65
CA ILE A 193 8.19 -6.65 -12.07
C ILE A 193 8.78 -6.33 -13.46
N CYS A 194 8.09 -5.51 -14.27
CA CYS A 194 8.52 -5.16 -15.63
C CYS A 194 9.21 -3.79 -15.71
N SER A 195 9.22 -3.01 -14.62
CA SER A 195 9.92 -1.73 -14.52
C SER A 195 11.39 -1.93 -14.25
#